data_270e9c7db8330cd284e32963ab60c09a
#
_entry.id   270e9c7db8330cd284e32963ab60c09a
#
_cell.length_a   1.000
_cell.length_b   1.000
_cell.length_c   1.000
_cell.angle_alpha   90.00
_cell.angle_beta   90.00
_cell.angle_gamma   90.00
#
_symmetry.space_group_name_H-M   'P 1'
#
loop_
_entity.id
_entity.type
_entity.pdbx_description
1 polymer ?
#
loop_
_entity_poly.entity_id
_entity_poly.type
_entity_poly.pdbx_seq_one_letter_code
_entity_poly.pdbx_strand_id
1 'polypeptide(L)'
;IAFGKWLNVGQTCVAPDYLLVDARVHDELLGLIKEEVRRMFGEHPLDNEDYGHIVNAKHFARVRGLIDPDKVVLGGAAREASLKIEPTILDGVTPEDAVMQEEIFGPILPVLTFESLDEAEAFITDRPTPLALYIFSQDRSVQQRFVRYVPFGGGCVNDTIMHLATSHMGFGGMGASGMGQYHGRESFDTFSHKKSIVNKATWLDVPFRYAPYASWKRKFVRMFVH
;
A
#
# COMPACT_ATOMS: atom_id res chain seq x y z
N ILE A 1 8.39 10.87 2.83
CA ILE A 1 7.11 11.10 2.12
C ILE A 1 7.40 11.60 0.70
N ALA A 2 8.07 12.74 0.53
CA ALA A 2 8.32 13.35 -0.77
C ALA A 2 8.99 12.40 -1.77
N PHE A 3 10.03 11.69 -1.38
CA PHE A 3 10.67 10.66 -2.22
C PHE A 3 9.66 9.63 -2.72
N GLY A 4 8.89 9.02 -1.81
CA GLY A 4 7.94 7.97 -2.17
C GLY A 4 6.80 8.45 -3.06
N LYS A 5 6.31 9.69 -2.83
CA LYS A 5 5.23 10.24 -3.63
C LYS A 5 5.65 10.57 -5.07
N TRP A 6 6.81 11.21 -5.23
CA TRP A 6 7.21 11.73 -6.54
C TRP A 6 8.24 10.87 -7.29
N LEU A 7 8.67 9.74 -6.72
CA LEU A 7 9.37 8.71 -7.47
C LEU A 7 8.51 8.29 -8.68
N ASN A 8 9.12 8.26 -9.86
CA ASN A 8 8.43 7.97 -11.12
C ASN A 8 7.16 8.82 -11.35
N VAL A 9 7.17 10.08 -10.85
CA VAL A 9 6.04 11.03 -10.97
C VAL A 9 4.76 10.48 -10.30
N GLY A 10 4.90 9.69 -9.24
CA GLY A 10 3.78 9.06 -8.54
C GLY A 10 3.12 7.89 -9.29
N GLN A 11 3.68 7.45 -10.41
CA GLN A 11 3.15 6.35 -11.21
C GLN A 11 3.68 5.01 -10.72
N THR A 12 3.44 4.71 -9.45
CA THR A 12 3.77 3.44 -8.78
C THR A 12 2.62 3.03 -7.88
N CYS A 13 2.30 1.74 -7.86
CA CYS A 13 1.20 1.17 -7.06
C CYS A 13 1.37 1.34 -5.54
N VAL A 14 2.57 1.69 -5.10
CA VAL A 14 2.92 1.93 -3.70
C VAL A 14 3.34 3.39 -3.43
N ALA A 15 3.18 4.30 -4.39
CA ALA A 15 3.31 5.72 -4.11
C ALA A 15 2.27 6.13 -3.07
N PRO A 16 2.62 6.95 -2.06
CA PRO A 16 1.61 7.51 -1.17
C PRO A 16 0.49 8.16 -1.97
N ASP A 17 -0.70 7.60 -1.90
CA ASP A 17 -1.84 8.08 -2.68
C ASP A 17 -2.44 9.32 -2.05
N TYR A 18 -2.65 9.26 -0.74
CA TYR A 18 -3.04 10.40 0.09
C TYR A 18 -2.25 10.41 1.40
N LEU A 19 -2.30 11.51 2.13
CA LEU A 19 -1.66 11.70 3.41
C LEU A 19 -2.71 12.02 4.48
N LEU A 20 -2.76 11.21 5.53
CA LEU A 20 -3.50 11.51 6.76
C LEU A 20 -2.53 12.10 7.78
N VAL A 21 -2.79 13.30 8.25
CA VAL A 21 -1.91 14.07 9.15
C VAL A 21 -2.63 14.43 10.43
N ASP A 22 -1.98 14.20 11.57
CA ASP A 22 -2.46 14.74 12.84
C ASP A 22 -2.54 16.28 12.75
N ALA A 23 -3.70 16.84 13.06
CA ALA A 23 -3.95 18.28 12.91
C ALA A 23 -2.93 19.16 13.65
N ARG A 24 -2.33 18.64 14.74
CA ARG A 24 -1.32 19.36 15.54
C ARG A 24 0.01 19.60 14.83
N VAL A 25 0.35 18.80 13.82
CA VAL A 25 1.62 18.89 13.08
C VAL A 25 1.41 19.20 11.60
N HIS A 26 0.18 19.43 11.18
CA HIS A 26 -0.21 19.63 9.78
C HIS A 26 0.61 20.72 9.10
N ASP A 27 0.59 21.95 9.63
CA ASP A 27 1.23 23.10 8.98
C ASP A 27 2.75 22.94 8.91
N GLU A 28 3.37 22.43 9.97
CA GLU A 28 4.81 22.16 10.01
C GLU A 28 5.19 21.11 8.97
N LEU A 29 4.50 19.96 8.95
CA LEU A 29 4.77 18.89 8.01
C LEU A 29 4.56 19.35 6.56
N LEU A 30 3.50 20.08 6.30
CA LEU A 30 3.20 20.60 4.97
C LEU A 30 4.29 21.58 4.50
N GLY A 31 4.78 22.45 5.39
CA GLY A 31 5.93 23.33 5.13
C GLY A 31 7.17 22.54 4.73
N LEU A 32 7.54 21.53 5.51
CA LEU A 32 8.70 20.67 5.26
C LEU A 32 8.60 19.87 3.96
N ILE A 33 7.40 19.36 3.63
CA ILE A 33 7.20 18.66 2.35
C ILE A 33 7.39 19.62 1.16
N LYS A 34 6.86 20.84 1.25
CA LYS A 34 7.05 21.88 0.20
C LYS A 34 8.53 22.23 -0.01
N GLU A 35 9.28 22.38 1.07
CA GLU A 35 10.73 22.63 1.01
C GLU A 35 11.47 21.47 0.36
N GLU A 36 11.13 20.24 0.74
CA GLU A 36 11.75 19.04 0.20
C GLU A 36 11.47 18.86 -1.29
N VAL A 37 10.25 19.14 -1.75
CA VAL A 37 9.89 19.14 -3.19
C VAL A 37 10.73 20.13 -3.96
N ARG A 38 10.88 21.38 -3.44
CA ARG A 38 11.76 22.38 -4.08
C ARG A 38 13.22 21.94 -4.11
N ARG A 39 13.69 21.32 -3.03
CA ARG A 39 15.06 20.78 -2.96
C ARG A 39 15.30 19.69 -4.01
N MET A 40 14.32 18.81 -4.23
CA MET A 40 14.41 17.68 -5.17
C MET A 40 14.30 18.14 -6.64
N PHE A 41 13.37 19.03 -6.94
CA PHE A 41 12.98 19.32 -8.32
C PHE A 41 13.21 20.79 -8.75
N GLY A 42 13.66 21.66 -7.82
CA GLY A 42 13.87 23.08 -8.08
C GLY A 42 12.56 23.90 -8.12
N GLU A 43 12.70 25.17 -8.50
CA GLU A 43 11.56 26.09 -8.60
C GLU A 43 10.73 25.88 -9.89
N HIS A 44 11.30 25.20 -10.88
CA HIS A 44 10.68 24.95 -12.19
C HIS A 44 10.67 23.44 -12.53
N PRO A 45 9.88 22.60 -11.84
CA PRO A 45 9.90 21.16 -12.03
C PRO A 45 9.59 20.71 -13.47
N LEU A 46 8.79 21.48 -14.21
CA LEU A 46 8.46 21.14 -15.60
C LEU A 46 9.67 21.23 -16.55
N ASP A 47 10.69 22.03 -16.20
CA ASP A 47 11.92 22.19 -16.97
C ASP A 47 13.05 21.29 -16.45
N ASN A 48 12.88 20.66 -15.30
CA ASN A 48 13.86 19.75 -14.71
C ASN A 48 13.94 18.45 -15.53
N GLU A 49 15.13 18.08 -16.01
CA GLU A 49 15.37 16.87 -16.79
C GLU A 49 15.26 15.58 -15.97
N ASP A 50 15.54 15.65 -14.65
CA ASP A 50 15.42 14.53 -13.72
C ASP A 50 13.96 14.28 -13.30
N TYR A 51 13.04 15.20 -13.60
CA TYR A 51 11.62 15.03 -13.33
C TYR A 51 10.91 14.43 -14.53
N GLY A 52 10.35 13.24 -14.38
CA GLY A 52 9.70 12.47 -15.43
C GLY A 52 8.38 13.09 -15.97
N HIS A 53 7.66 12.32 -16.74
CA HIS A 53 6.38 12.70 -17.34
C HIS A 53 5.33 11.61 -17.17
N ILE A 54 4.06 11.95 -17.38
CA ILE A 54 2.95 10.99 -17.38
C ILE A 54 3.05 10.12 -18.62
N VAL A 55 2.78 8.83 -18.47
CA VAL A 55 3.03 7.79 -19.50
C VAL A 55 2.36 8.03 -20.85
N ASN A 56 1.21 8.69 -20.88
CA ASN A 56 0.51 9.04 -22.12
C ASN A 56 -0.52 10.17 -21.93
N ALA A 57 -1.02 10.73 -23.03
CA ALA A 57 -1.95 11.85 -23.03
C ALA A 57 -3.30 11.55 -22.32
N LYS A 58 -3.80 10.30 -22.40
CA LYS A 58 -5.04 9.91 -21.72
C LYS A 58 -4.88 10.01 -20.21
N HIS A 59 -3.82 9.46 -19.65
CA HIS A 59 -3.53 9.53 -18.22
C HIS A 59 -3.15 10.93 -17.76
N PHE A 60 -2.44 11.70 -18.62
CA PHE A 60 -2.17 13.11 -18.35
C PHE A 60 -3.47 13.90 -18.18
N ALA A 61 -4.42 13.76 -19.09
CA ALA A 61 -5.70 14.47 -19.01
C ALA A 61 -6.49 14.03 -17.75
N ARG A 62 -6.51 12.74 -17.42
CA ARG A 62 -7.16 12.20 -16.23
C ARG A 62 -6.55 12.80 -14.96
N VAL A 63 -5.24 12.69 -14.78
CA VAL A 63 -4.55 13.17 -13.58
C VAL A 63 -4.69 14.70 -13.45
N ARG A 64 -4.50 15.44 -14.54
CA ARG A 64 -4.72 16.89 -14.54
C ARG A 64 -6.14 17.26 -14.09
N GLY A 65 -7.14 16.47 -14.51
CA GLY A 65 -8.55 16.69 -14.13
C GLY A 65 -8.86 16.45 -12.65
N LEU A 66 -7.95 15.83 -11.89
CA LEU A 66 -8.09 15.63 -10.43
C LEU A 66 -7.61 16.84 -9.62
N ILE A 67 -6.96 17.82 -10.25
CA ILE A 67 -6.46 19.02 -9.56
C ILE A 67 -7.60 19.99 -9.38
N ASP A 68 -8.00 20.17 -8.12
CA ASP A 68 -8.88 21.27 -7.72
C ASP A 68 -8.01 22.52 -7.48
N PRO A 69 -8.12 23.56 -8.31
CA PRO A 69 -7.26 24.73 -8.21
C PRO A 69 -7.45 25.51 -6.89
N ASP A 70 -8.63 25.43 -6.27
CA ASP A 70 -8.91 26.10 -5.01
C ASP A 70 -8.22 25.44 -3.80
N LYS A 71 -7.74 24.19 -3.95
CA LYS A 71 -7.04 23.43 -2.93
C LYS A 71 -5.54 23.32 -3.15
N VAL A 72 -5.02 23.84 -4.26
CA VAL A 72 -3.58 23.78 -4.55
C VAL A 72 -2.79 24.67 -3.61
N VAL A 73 -1.86 24.07 -2.88
CA VAL A 73 -0.93 24.78 -1.99
C VAL A 73 0.54 24.67 -2.44
N LEU A 74 0.81 23.81 -3.43
CA LEU A 74 2.09 23.72 -4.15
C LEU A 74 1.83 23.14 -5.55
N GLY A 75 2.55 23.64 -6.57
CA GLY A 75 2.49 23.13 -7.94
C GLY A 75 1.18 23.45 -8.65
N GLY A 76 0.60 22.46 -9.32
CA GLY A 76 -0.67 22.60 -10.04
C GLY A 76 -0.51 22.90 -11.53
N ALA A 77 0.64 23.38 -11.98
CA ALA A 77 0.86 23.64 -13.39
C ALA A 77 1.11 22.34 -14.17
N ALA A 78 0.73 22.36 -15.43
CA ALA A 78 0.89 21.20 -16.32
C ALA A 78 1.28 21.66 -17.75
N ARG A 79 2.11 20.87 -18.40
CA ARG A 79 2.57 21.12 -19.77
C ARG A 79 2.21 19.94 -20.66
N GLU A 80 1.18 20.08 -21.45
CA GLU A 80 0.64 19.00 -22.29
C GLU A 80 1.66 18.52 -23.34
N ALA A 81 2.42 19.42 -23.96
CA ALA A 81 3.41 19.07 -24.98
C ALA A 81 4.50 18.10 -24.48
N SER A 82 4.82 18.14 -23.19
CA SER A 82 5.78 17.23 -22.54
C SER A 82 5.13 16.21 -21.59
N LEU A 83 3.82 16.19 -21.49
CA LEU A 83 3.03 15.37 -20.57
C LEU A 83 3.49 15.49 -19.10
N LYS A 84 4.04 16.64 -18.72
CA LYS A 84 4.50 16.90 -17.35
C LYS A 84 3.44 17.62 -16.55
N ILE A 85 3.24 17.17 -15.30
CA ILE A 85 2.42 17.81 -14.28
C ILE A 85 3.36 18.06 -13.10
N GLU A 86 3.37 19.26 -12.55
CA GLU A 86 4.20 19.60 -11.39
C GLU A 86 3.90 18.68 -10.19
N PRO A 87 4.88 18.45 -9.31
CA PRO A 87 4.59 17.96 -7.96
C PRO A 87 3.54 18.85 -7.32
N THR A 88 2.35 18.28 -7.07
CA THR A 88 1.18 19.06 -6.66
C THR A 88 0.72 18.58 -5.29
N ILE A 89 0.47 19.53 -4.37
CA ILE A 89 -0.12 19.25 -3.07
C ILE A 89 -1.48 19.94 -3.01
N LEU A 90 -2.49 19.16 -2.66
CA LEU A 90 -3.84 19.64 -2.38
C LEU A 90 -4.09 19.60 -0.88
N ASP A 91 -4.48 20.71 -0.28
CA ASP A 91 -4.80 20.80 1.14
C ASP A 91 -6.31 21.09 1.35
N GLY A 92 -6.81 20.71 2.54
CA GLY A 92 -8.25 20.81 2.84
C GLY A 92 -9.09 19.86 1.99
N VAL A 93 -8.51 18.72 1.62
CA VAL A 93 -9.20 17.69 0.85
C VAL A 93 -10.18 16.93 1.75
N THR A 94 -11.34 16.61 1.19
CA THR A 94 -12.35 15.77 1.84
C THR A 94 -12.47 14.42 1.14
N PRO A 95 -13.05 13.41 1.82
CA PRO A 95 -13.25 12.09 1.22
C PRO A 95 -14.10 12.10 -0.07
N GLU A 96 -14.93 13.11 -0.25
CA GLU A 96 -15.86 13.27 -1.37
C GLU A 96 -15.21 13.92 -2.60
N ASP A 97 -14.03 14.50 -2.45
CA ASP A 97 -13.32 15.14 -3.57
C ASP A 97 -12.94 14.16 -4.66
N ALA A 98 -12.94 14.60 -5.91
CA ALA A 98 -12.64 13.79 -7.08
C ALA A 98 -11.30 13.05 -6.96
N VAL A 99 -10.29 13.69 -6.36
CA VAL A 99 -8.96 13.12 -6.16
C VAL A 99 -8.94 11.91 -5.20
N MET A 100 -9.99 11.72 -4.39
CA MET A 100 -10.14 10.63 -3.42
C MET A 100 -11.02 9.48 -3.92
N GLN A 101 -11.57 9.55 -5.14
CA GLN A 101 -12.53 8.56 -5.66
C GLN A 101 -11.87 7.42 -6.43
N GLU A 102 -10.63 7.59 -6.88
CA GLU A 102 -9.86 6.57 -7.59
C GLU A 102 -8.37 6.68 -7.23
N GLU A 103 -7.58 5.64 -7.50
CA GLU A 103 -6.12 5.69 -7.40
C GLU A 103 -5.56 6.81 -8.30
N ILE A 104 -4.78 7.71 -7.73
CA ILE A 104 -4.26 8.88 -8.44
C ILE A 104 -3.28 8.47 -9.53
N PHE A 105 -2.31 7.62 -9.20
CA PHE A 105 -1.25 7.16 -10.09
C PHE A 105 -0.57 8.32 -10.85
N GLY A 106 -0.21 9.34 -10.08
CA GLY A 106 0.31 10.61 -10.59
C GLY A 106 0.85 11.51 -9.47
N PRO A 107 1.36 12.71 -9.80
CA PRO A 107 2.15 13.54 -8.89
C PRO A 107 1.31 14.43 -7.95
N ILE A 108 0.09 14.06 -7.65
CA ILE A 108 -0.80 14.82 -6.79
C ILE A 108 -0.85 14.16 -5.41
N LEU A 109 -0.58 14.91 -4.36
CA LEU A 109 -0.69 14.48 -2.96
C LEU A 109 -1.82 15.24 -2.27
N PRO A 110 -2.99 14.64 -2.11
CA PRO A 110 -4.04 15.17 -1.26
C PRO A 110 -3.68 14.98 0.21
N VAL A 111 -3.94 16.01 1.01
CA VAL A 111 -3.67 16.03 2.45
C VAL A 111 -5.00 16.18 3.19
N LEU A 112 -5.24 15.22 4.09
CA LEU A 112 -6.38 15.20 5.00
C LEU A 112 -5.85 15.23 6.43
N THR A 113 -6.58 15.88 7.33
CA THR A 113 -6.25 15.92 8.76
C THR A 113 -7.13 14.99 9.56
N PHE A 114 -6.64 14.55 10.71
CA PHE A 114 -7.39 13.85 11.73
C PHE A 114 -7.09 14.42 13.12
N GLU A 115 -8.06 14.31 14.04
CA GLU A 115 -7.93 14.78 15.41
C GLU A 115 -7.58 13.65 16.39
N SER A 116 -7.84 12.40 16.02
CA SER A 116 -7.56 11.22 16.84
C SER A 116 -7.08 10.02 16.01
N LEU A 117 -6.30 9.14 16.64
CA LEU A 117 -5.87 7.90 16.01
C LEU A 117 -7.05 6.95 15.69
N ASP A 118 -8.16 7.04 16.44
CA ASP A 118 -9.37 6.27 16.16
C ASP A 118 -10.02 6.72 14.85
N GLU A 119 -10.04 8.03 14.59
CA GLU A 119 -10.52 8.61 13.34
C GLU A 119 -9.64 8.17 12.15
N ALA A 120 -8.32 8.26 12.29
CA ALA A 120 -7.39 7.81 11.25
C ALA A 120 -7.52 6.32 10.94
N GLU A 121 -7.66 5.48 11.97
CA GLU A 121 -7.86 4.04 11.82
C GLU A 121 -9.19 3.74 11.12
N ALA A 122 -10.29 4.37 11.56
CA ALA A 122 -11.61 4.22 10.95
C ALA A 122 -11.58 4.67 9.47
N PHE A 123 -10.95 5.81 9.18
CA PHE A 123 -10.81 6.30 7.81
C PHE A 123 -10.18 5.28 6.86
N ILE A 124 -9.16 4.56 7.31
CA ILE A 124 -8.47 3.55 6.50
C ILE A 124 -9.31 2.27 6.41
N THR A 125 -9.89 1.81 7.54
CA THR A 125 -10.60 0.52 7.60
C THR A 125 -11.98 0.54 6.93
N ASP A 126 -12.62 1.70 6.84
CA ASP A 126 -13.89 1.89 6.13
C ASP A 126 -13.73 1.92 4.59
N ARG A 127 -12.49 1.81 4.11
CA ARG A 127 -12.14 1.80 2.69
C ARG A 127 -11.62 0.44 2.24
N PRO A 128 -11.56 0.20 0.92
CA PRO A 128 -10.91 -0.99 0.39
C PRO A 128 -9.49 -1.15 0.92
N THR A 129 -9.15 -2.36 1.36
CA THR A 129 -7.83 -2.66 1.95
C THR A 129 -6.69 -2.20 1.04
N PRO A 130 -5.79 -1.31 1.51
CA PRO A 130 -4.74 -0.74 0.69
C PRO A 130 -3.63 -1.76 0.41
N LEU A 131 -2.94 -1.60 -0.74
CA LEU A 131 -1.75 -2.36 -1.07
C LEU A 131 -0.57 -1.99 -0.16
N ALA A 132 -0.44 -0.71 0.17
CA ALA A 132 0.62 -0.22 1.04
C ALA A 132 0.09 0.73 2.12
N LEU A 133 0.67 0.63 3.33
CA LEU A 133 0.46 1.55 4.44
C LEU A 133 1.81 2.03 4.97
N TYR A 134 1.97 3.34 5.10
CA TYR A 134 3.17 3.98 5.65
C TYR A 134 2.82 4.71 6.95
N ILE A 135 3.55 4.39 8.01
CA ILE A 135 3.29 4.90 9.37
C ILE A 135 4.48 5.75 9.79
N PHE A 136 4.26 7.05 9.97
CA PHE A 136 5.29 7.97 10.44
C PHE A 136 5.01 8.36 11.89
N SER A 137 5.76 7.81 12.82
CA SER A 137 5.67 8.11 14.25
C SER A 137 6.92 7.66 14.98
N GLN A 138 7.32 8.37 16.01
CA GLN A 138 8.34 7.90 16.96
C GLN A 138 7.74 7.09 18.11
N ASP A 139 6.43 7.18 18.34
CA ASP A 139 5.74 6.41 19.37
C ASP A 139 5.49 4.97 18.89
N ARG A 140 6.16 4.03 19.57
CA ARG A 140 6.03 2.59 19.30
C ARG A 140 4.61 2.06 19.50
N SER A 141 3.84 2.65 20.40
CA SER A 141 2.45 2.22 20.62
C SER A 141 1.58 2.54 19.41
N VAL A 142 1.75 3.71 18.82
CA VAL A 142 1.11 4.12 17.55
C VAL A 142 1.51 3.19 16.41
N GLN A 143 2.83 2.96 16.24
CA GLN A 143 3.32 2.04 15.21
C GLN A 143 2.70 0.65 15.32
N GLN A 144 2.70 0.07 16.54
CA GLN A 144 2.15 -1.25 16.79
C GLN A 144 0.63 -1.31 16.61
N ARG A 145 -0.08 -0.24 16.96
CA ARG A 145 -1.52 -0.15 16.76
C ARG A 145 -1.87 -0.35 15.29
N PHE A 146 -1.32 0.47 14.40
CA PHE A 146 -1.61 0.40 12.97
C PHE A 146 -1.10 -0.89 12.33
N VAL A 147 0.09 -1.36 12.69
CA VAL A 147 0.63 -2.64 12.16
C VAL A 147 -0.23 -3.85 12.55
N ARG A 148 -0.85 -3.85 13.73
CA ARG A 148 -1.61 -5.00 14.23
C ARG A 148 -3.08 -4.99 13.87
N TYR A 149 -3.70 -3.82 13.83
CA TYR A 149 -5.15 -3.71 13.76
C TYR A 149 -5.68 -3.19 12.43
N VAL A 150 -4.85 -2.53 11.63
CA VAL A 150 -5.23 -2.09 10.29
C VAL A 150 -4.80 -3.13 9.26
N PRO A 151 -5.70 -3.66 8.42
CA PRO A 151 -5.33 -4.57 7.34
C PRO A 151 -4.71 -3.80 6.18
N PHE A 152 -3.58 -4.31 5.64
CA PHE A 152 -2.91 -3.78 4.43
C PHE A 152 -2.00 -4.85 3.83
N GLY A 153 -1.61 -4.71 2.56
CA GLY A 153 -0.76 -5.67 1.87
C GLY A 153 0.67 -5.70 2.40
N GLY A 154 1.30 -4.55 2.50
CA GLY A 154 2.64 -4.37 3.05
C GLY A 154 2.92 -2.91 3.35
N GLY A 155 4.09 -2.57 3.92
CA GLY A 155 4.36 -1.17 4.25
C GLY A 155 5.67 -0.92 4.97
N CYS A 156 5.86 0.33 5.38
CA CYS A 156 7.04 0.75 6.14
C CYS A 156 6.62 1.56 7.37
N VAL A 157 7.48 1.52 8.37
CA VAL A 157 7.44 2.45 9.51
C VAL A 157 8.58 3.45 9.32
N ASN A 158 8.25 4.74 9.32
CA ASN A 158 9.16 5.88 9.12
C ASN A 158 9.93 5.85 7.78
N ASP A 159 9.35 5.20 6.77
CA ASP A 159 9.85 5.16 5.40
C ASP A 159 8.71 4.91 4.41
N THR A 160 9.00 4.92 3.11
CA THR A 160 8.08 4.59 2.03
C THR A 160 8.73 3.63 1.04
N ILE A 161 7.95 2.83 0.33
CA ILE A 161 8.39 2.00 -0.82
C ILE A 161 9.38 0.88 -0.46
N MET A 162 10.30 1.07 0.48
CA MET A 162 11.43 0.17 0.75
C MET A 162 11.05 -1.28 1.06
N HIS A 163 9.81 -1.55 1.48
CA HIS A 163 9.32 -2.92 1.71
C HIS A 163 9.30 -3.79 0.44
N LEU A 164 9.26 -3.19 -0.74
CA LEU A 164 9.31 -3.92 -2.02
C LEU A 164 10.73 -4.01 -2.62
N ALA A 165 11.70 -3.28 -2.07
CA ALA A 165 13.06 -3.22 -2.62
C ALA A 165 13.94 -4.43 -2.24
N THR A 166 13.41 -5.41 -1.49
CA THR A 166 14.15 -6.57 -1.02
C THR A 166 13.53 -7.88 -1.51
N SER A 167 14.38 -8.85 -1.86
CA SER A 167 13.95 -10.22 -2.19
C SER A 167 13.66 -11.09 -0.95
N HIS A 168 13.84 -10.57 0.26
CA HIS A 168 13.61 -11.29 1.51
C HIS A 168 12.20 -11.12 2.08
N MET A 169 11.40 -10.26 1.47
CA MET A 169 10.02 -10.02 1.86
C MET A 169 9.09 -10.26 0.67
N GLY A 170 7.96 -10.92 0.91
CA GLY A 170 6.90 -11.03 -0.08
C GLY A 170 6.24 -9.67 -0.33
N PHE A 171 5.84 -9.44 -1.56
CA PHE A 171 5.08 -8.25 -1.97
C PHE A 171 3.75 -8.68 -2.58
N GLY A 172 2.66 -8.13 -2.08
CA GLY A 172 1.31 -8.41 -2.56
C GLY A 172 0.26 -7.74 -1.69
N GLY A 173 -0.93 -7.60 -2.25
CA GLY A 173 -2.10 -7.04 -1.57
C GLY A 173 -2.94 -8.11 -0.86
N MET A 174 -4.01 -7.65 -0.23
CA MET A 174 -5.04 -8.53 0.33
C MET A 174 -6.44 -7.96 0.03
N GLY A 175 -7.41 -8.83 -0.22
CA GLY A 175 -8.76 -8.42 -0.54
C GLY A 175 -8.80 -7.57 -1.81
N ALA A 176 -9.27 -6.32 -1.70
CA ALA A 176 -9.40 -5.42 -2.83
C ALA A 176 -8.07 -5.04 -3.50
N SER A 177 -6.97 -5.03 -2.75
CA SER A 177 -5.64 -4.66 -3.29
C SER A 177 -4.87 -5.82 -3.90
N GLY A 178 -5.36 -7.07 -3.80
CA GLY A 178 -4.70 -8.20 -4.42
C GLY A 178 -4.92 -9.53 -3.71
N MET A 179 -4.26 -10.56 -4.24
CA MET A 179 -4.30 -11.92 -3.70
C MET A 179 -2.95 -12.60 -3.93
N GLY A 180 -2.41 -13.19 -2.87
CA GLY A 180 -1.09 -13.82 -2.90
C GLY A 180 0.07 -12.83 -2.84
N GLN A 181 1.27 -13.35 -2.93
CA GLN A 181 2.52 -12.58 -2.83
C GLN A 181 3.54 -13.11 -3.82
N TYR A 182 4.49 -12.27 -4.21
CA TYR A 182 5.66 -12.64 -5.00
C TYR A 182 6.92 -11.94 -4.46
N HIS A 183 8.05 -12.09 -5.05
CA HIS A 183 9.43 -11.82 -4.67
C HIS A 183 10.06 -12.97 -3.87
N GLY A 184 11.33 -13.24 -4.19
CA GLY A 184 12.17 -14.20 -3.47
C GLY A 184 11.52 -15.58 -3.28
N ARG A 185 11.46 -16.03 -2.04
CA ARG A 185 10.90 -17.32 -1.66
C ARG A 185 9.41 -17.45 -1.99
N GLU A 186 8.65 -16.35 -1.84
CA GLU A 186 7.21 -16.36 -2.12
C GLU A 186 6.92 -16.64 -3.59
N SER A 187 7.72 -16.10 -4.52
CA SER A 187 7.62 -16.43 -5.93
C SER A 187 7.87 -17.91 -6.20
N PHE A 188 8.91 -18.49 -5.57
CA PHE A 188 9.19 -19.91 -5.71
C PHE A 188 8.03 -20.78 -5.20
N ASP A 189 7.50 -20.46 -4.03
CA ASP A 189 6.39 -21.22 -3.43
C ASP A 189 5.10 -21.06 -4.24
N THR A 190 4.82 -19.86 -4.78
CA THR A 190 3.64 -19.56 -5.63
C THR A 190 3.65 -20.40 -6.92
N PHE A 191 4.81 -20.54 -7.57
CA PHE A 191 4.95 -21.30 -8.81
C PHE A 191 5.32 -22.77 -8.59
N SER A 192 5.33 -23.25 -7.34
CA SER A 192 5.67 -24.62 -6.98
C SER A 192 4.47 -25.36 -6.39
N HIS A 193 4.34 -26.63 -6.75
CA HIS A 193 3.35 -27.52 -6.13
C HIS A 193 3.99 -28.37 -5.04
N LYS A 194 3.54 -28.24 -3.80
CA LYS A 194 3.97 -29.07 -2.68
C LYS A 194 3.25 -30.42 -2.74
N LYS A 195 3.98 -31.48 -3.06
CA LYS A 195 3.45 -32.84 -3.11
C LYS A 195 3.51 -33.50 -1.73
N SER A 196 2.36 -33.82 -1.16
CA SER A 196 2.28 -34.56 0.10
C SER A 196 2.39 -36.06 -0.16
N ILE A 197 3.40 -36.70 0.41
CA ILE A 197 3.65 -38.14 0.25
C ILE A 197 3.76 -38.79 1.64
N VAL A 198 2.94 -39.82 1.87
CA VAL A 198 3.07 -40.69 3.04
C VAL A 198 3.86 -41.92 2.64
N ASN A 199 5.04 -42.09 3.24
CA ASN A 199 5.83 -43.31 3.10
C ASN A 199 5.60 -44.21 4.32
N LYS A 200 4.73 -45.22 4.16
CA LYS A 200 4.40 -46.19 5.22
C LYS A 200 5.35 -47.39 5.16
N ALA A 201 5.88 -47.78 6.31
CA ALA A 201 6.64 -49.03 6.41
C ALA A 201 5.76 -50.24 6.05
N THR A 202 6.31 -51.19 5.28
CA THR A 202 5.55 -52.35 4.80
C THR A 202 5.24 -53.36 5.91
N TRP A 203 6.07 -53.39 6.96
CA TRP A 203 5.88 -54.27 8.12
C TRP A 203 4.89 -53.74 9.15
N LEU A 204 4.54 -52.43 9.10
CA LEU A 204 3.58 -51.83 10.02
C LEU A 204 2.25 -51.55 9.30
N ASP A 205 1.23 -52.23 9.75
CA ASP A 205 -0.12 -51.96 9.31
C ASP A 205 -1.08 -51.72 10.48
N VAL A 206 -2.18 -51.02 10.20
CA VAL A 206 -3.14 -50.60 11.23
C VAL A 206 -4.48 -51.29 10.95
N PRO A 207 -4.75 -52.46 11.53
CA PRO A 207 -5.87 -53.33 11.15
C PRO A 207 -7.25 -52.68 11.30
N PHE A 208 -7.41 -51.65 12.18
CA PHE A 208 -8.70 -50.99 12.40
C PHE A 208 -9.14 -50.08 11.23
N ARG A 209 -8.23 -49.78 10.28
CA ARG A 209 -8.57 -49.00 9.08
C ARG A 209 -9.34 -49.81 8.00
N TYR A 210 -9.34 -51.12 8.10
CA TYR A 210 -9.96 -52.01 7.13
C TYR A 210 -11.30 -52.59 7.62
N ALA A 211 -12.21 -52.85 6.67
CA ALA A 211 -13.43 -53.60 6.95
C ALA A 211 -13.11 -55.04 7.37
N PRO A 212 -14.01 -55.70 8.12
CA PRO A 212 -15.29 -55.21 8.66
C PRO A 212 -15.09 -54.25 9.84
N TYR A 213 -15.99 -53.24 9.90
CA TYR A 213 -15.92 -52.18 10.92
C TYR A 213 -16.73 -52.59 12.19
N ALA A 214 -16.16 -53.48 12.98
CA ALA A 214 -16.72 -53.81 14.29
C ALA A 214 -16.85 -52.58 15.22
N SER A 215 -17.73 -52.64 16.23
CA SER A 215 -18.04 -51.49 17.10
C SER A 215 -16.81 -50.89 17.82
N TRP A 216 -15.83 -51.74 18.21
CA TRP A 216 -14.58 -51.32 18.82
C TRP A 216 -13.70 -50.50 17.84
N LYS A 217 -13.63 -50.87 16.56
CA LYS A 217 -12.90 -50.13 15.53
C LYS A 217 -13.50 -48.74 15.33
N ARG A 218 -14.83 -48.61 15.27
CA ARG A 218 -15.53 -47.31 15.17
C ARG A 218 -15.26 -46.44 16.38
N LYS A 219 -15.26 -47.02 17.59
CA LYS A 219 -14.94 -46.30 18.83
C LYS A 219 -13.51 -45.76 18.81
N PHE A 220 -12.56 -46.57 18.34
CA PHE A 220 -11.15 -46.20 18.23
C PHE A 220 -10.95 -45.05 17.21
N VAL A 221 -11.53 -45.17 16.02
CA VAL A 221 -11.42 -44.12 14.99
C VAL A 221 -11.99 -42.79 15.47
N ARG A 222 -13.13 -42.82 16.15
CA ARG A 222 -13.75 -41.58 16.71
C ARG A 222 -12.86 -40.85 17.72
N MET A 223 -11.92 -41.54 18.33
CA MET A 223 -10.99 -40.92 19.29
C MET A 223 -9.88 -40.11 18.61
N PHE A 224 -9.63 -40.36 17.32
CA PHE A 224 -8.57 -39.71 16.55
C PHE A 224 -9.08 -38.75 15.46
N VAL A 225 -10.36 -38.76 15.17
CA VAL A 225 -11.01 -37.86 14.19
C VAL A 225 -11.83 -36.83 14.96
N HIS A 226 -11.16 -35.73 15.30
CA HIS A 226 -11.79 -34.49 15.75
C HIS A 226 -11.45 -33.39 14.78
#